data_beb4b77627796f70fa41643632d69a5f
#
_entry.id   beb4b77627796f70fa41643632d69a5f
#
_cell.length_a   1.000
_cell.length_b   1.000
_cell.length_c   1.000
_cell.angle_alpha   90.00
_cell.angle_beta   90.00
_cell.angle_gamma   90.00
#
_symmetry.space_group_name_H-M   'P 1'
#
loop_
_entity.id
_entity.type
_entity.pdbx_description
1 polymer ?
#
loop_
_entity_poly.entity_id
_entity_poly.type
_entity_poly.pdbx_seq_one_letter_code
_entity_poly.pdbx_strand_id
1 'polypeptide(L)'
;VIVNKCIGCGLCIKSCPYGAIKLIDSSHTVESGRTVKQFAVIDLDKCTYCGSCVEACKKYNAIILQKEQVGVAEEFKDYKNIWVYAEQRRGEIAPVVFELIGKAKDLAVKLNCKVCSVLLGYKIKDKAQELIHYGSDIVYVVDDPVLEEFLDEPYSEVLAWLIKEEKPKIVLLGSTNIGRSFASRVAAKIRTGLTADCTGLDID
;
A
#
# COMPACT_ATOMS: atom_id res chain seq x y z
N VAL A 1 -11.08 -23.70 -7.67
CA VAL A 1 -12.50 -24.03 -7.82
C VAL A 1 -12.86 -25.18 -6.89
N ILE A 2 -13.99 -25.09 -6.21
CA ILE A 2 -14.54 -26.14 -5.34
C ILE A 2 -15.49 -26.97 -6.22
N VAL A 3 -15.06 -28.16 -6.61
CA VAL A 3 -15.74 -28.99 -7.60
C VAL A 3 -17.16 -29.38 -7.15
N ASN A 4 -17.33 -29.79 -5.89
CA ASN A 4 -18.64 -30.18 -5.34
C ASN A 4 -19.67 -29.02 -5.18
N LYS A 5 -19.24 -27.77 -5.42
CA LYS A 5 -20.12 -26.59 -5.48
C LYS A 5 -20.35 -26.09 -6.91
N CYS A 6 -19.52 -26.54 -7.86
CA CYS A 6 -19.58 -26.05 -9.23
C CYS A 6 -20.66 -26.81 -10.02
N ILE A 7 -21.66 -26.09 -10.49
CA ILE A 7 -22.74 -26.67 -11.30
C ILE A 7 -22.49 -26.63 -12.83
N GLY A 8 -21.31 -26.20 -13.25
CA GLY A 8 -20.97 -26.15 -14.69
C GLY A 8 -21.70 -25.06 -15.48
N CYS A 9 -22.21 -24.01 -14.86
CA CYS A 9 -23.08 -23.02 -15.53
C CYS A 9 -22.36 -22.09 -16.51
N GLY A 10 -21.03 -22.03 -16.51
CA GLY A 10 -20.21 -21.23 -17.42
C GLY A 10 -20.22 -19.72 -17.19
N LEU A 11 -20.89 -19.18 -16.16
CA LEU A 11 -20.90 -17.73 -15.88
C LEU A 11 -19.53 -17.16 -15.63
N CYS A 12 -18.66 -17.91 -14.95
CA CYS A 12 -17.27 -17.51 -14.68
C CYS A 12 -16.42 -17.36 -15.95
N ILE A 13 -16.72 -18.13 -17.02
CA ILE A 13 -16.03 -18.00 -18.31
C ILE A 13 -16.38 -16.67 -18.95
N LYS A 14 -17.66 -16.31 -18.96
CA LYS A 14 -18.14 -15.04 -19.55
C LYS A 14 -17.62 -13.82 -18.81
N SER A 15 -17.32 -13.96 -17.51
CA SER A 15 -16.81 -12.88 -16.67
C SER A 15 -15.27 -12.75 -16.69
N CYS A 16 -14.55 -13.70 -17.29
CA CYS A 16 -13.10 -13.69 -17.34
C CYS A 16 -12.58 -12.94 -18.57
N PRO A 17 -12.04 -11.70 -18.44
CA PRO A 17 -11.55 -10.95 -19.60
C PRO A 17 -10.26 -11.53 -20.18
N TYR A 18 -9.59 -12.43 -19.47
CA TYR A 18 -8.31 -13.03 -19.88
C TYR A 18 -8.44 -14.43 -20.48
N GLY A 19 -9.67 -14.95 -20.60
CA GLY A 19 -9.89 -16.30 -21.13
C GLY A 19 -9.22 -17.42 -20.32
N ALA A 20 -8.97 -17.17 -19.03
CA ALA A 20 -8.26 -18.11 -18.16
C ALA A 20 -9.15 -19.24 -17.62
N ILE A 21 -10.44 -19.34 -18.00
CA ILE A 21 -11.37 -20.32 -17.46
C ILE A 21 -12.01 -21.13 -18.57
N LYS A 22 -12.03 -22.43 -18.39
CA LYS A 22 -12.73 -23.39 -19.30
C LYS A 22 -13.54 -24.37 -18.48
N LEU A 23 -14.59 -24.94 -19.11
CA LEU A 23 -15.27 -26.14 -18.59
C LEU A 23 -14.55 -27.37 -19.08
N ILE A 24 -14.44 -28.35 -18.22
CA ILE A 24 -13.99 -29.69 -18.57
C ILE A 24 -15.10 -30.70 -18.32
N ASP A 25 -15.20 -31.70 -19.21
CA ASP A 25 -16.16 -32.80 -19.08
C ASP A 25 -15.68 -33.75 -17.98
N SER A 26 -16.41 -33.78 -16.89
CA SER A 26 -16.22 -34.74 -15.80
C SER A 26 -17.45 -34.75 -14.91
N SER A 27 -18.10 -35.89 -14.84
CA SER A 27 -19.31 -36.06 -14.03
C SER A 27 -18.95 -36.04 -12.55
N HIS A 28 -19.63 -35.19 -11.77
CA HIS A 28 -19.49 -35.12 -10.32
C HIS A 28 -20.84 -34.80 -9.67
N THR A 29 -20.96 -35.13 -8.40
CA THR A 29 -22.17 -34.81 -7.62
C THR A 29 -21.90 -33.56 -6.78
N VAL A 30 -22.80 -32.58 -6.94
CA VAL A 30 -22.73 -31.35 -6.13
C VAL A 30 -23.41 -31.52 -4.77
N GLU A 31 -23.16 -30.62 -3.84
CA GLU A 31 -23.68 -30.67 -2.45
C GLU A 31 -25.23 -30.84 -2.39
N SER A 32 -25.95 -30.38 -3.40
CA SER A 32 -27.40 -30.55 -3.49
C SER A 32 -27.86 -31.96 -3.92
N GLY A 33 -26.93 -32.90 -4.10
CA GLY A 33 -27.24 -34.28 -4.56
C GLY A 33 -27.42 -34.40 -6.09
N ARG A 34 -27.29 -33.33 -6.84
CA ARG A 34 -27.43 -33.33 -8.31
C ARG A 34 -26.13 -33.71 -8.98
N THR A 35 -26.19 -34.63 -9.96
CA THR A 35 -25.03 -34.93 -10.82
C THR A 35 -24.93 -33.91 -11.94
N VAL A 36 -23.74 -33.33 -12.14
CA VAL A 36 -23.41 -32.41 -13.23
C VAL A 36 -22.28 -33.02 -14.08
N LYS A 37 -22.25 -32.66 -15.36
CA LYS A 37 -21.31 -33.26 -16.33
C LYS A 37 -20.05 -32.46 -16.55
N GLN A 38 -19.99 -31.25 -16.05
CA GLN A 38 -18.89 -30.33 -16.32
C GLN A 38 -18.60 -29.47 -15.09
N PHE A 39 -17.33 -29.07 -14.92
CA PHE A 39 -16.96 -28.06 -13.95
C PHE A 39 -15.88 -27.10 -14.51
N ALA A 40 -15.78 -25.93 -13.90
CA ALA A 40 -14.81 -24.91 -14.29
C ALA A 40 -13.40 -25.23 -13.81
N VAL A 41 -12.42 -25.03 -14.68
CA VAL A 41 -10.98 -25.06 -14.33
C VAL A 41 -10.37 -23.74 -14.72
N ILE A 42 -9.49 -23.24 -13.85
CA ILE A 42 -8.77 -21.97 -14.02
C ILE A 42 -7.34 -22.28 -14.43
N ASP A 43 -6.91 -21.74 -15.55
CA ASP A 43 -5.54 -21.73 -16.02
C ASP A 43 -4.79 -20.64 -15.25
N LEU A 44 -3.91 -21.03 -14.33
CA LEU A 44 -3.21 -20.10 -13.44
C LEU A 44 -2.14 -19.29 -14.18
N ASP A 45 -1.64 -19.78 -15.32
CA ASP A 45 -0.65 -19.03 -16.12
C ASP A 45 -1.29 -17.82 -16.83
N LYS A 46 -2.61 -17.90 -17.08
CA LYS A 46 -3.40 -16.80 -17.68
C LYS A 46 -4.16 -15.97 -16.66
N CYS A 47 -4.29 -16.48 -15.45
CA CYS A 47 -5.11 -15.84 -14.41
C CYS A 47 -4.36 -14.67 -13.77
N THR A 48 -4.93 -13.47 -13.82
CA THR A 48 -4.39 -12.26 -13.18
C THR A 48 -4.96 -12.01 -11.77
N TYR A 49 -5.69 -12.97 -11.22
CA TYR A 49 -6.32 -12.89 -9.89
C TYR A 49 -7.26 -11.68 -9.70
N CYS A 50 -7.87 -11.18 -10.76
CA CYS A 50 -8.75 -9.99 -10.73
C CYS A 50 -10.05 -10.15 -9.94
N GLY A 51 -10.45 -11.37 -9.59
CA GLY A 51 -11.66 -11.65 -8.79
C GLY A 51 -12.99 -11.65 -9.54
N SER A 52 -13.06 -11.25 -10.80
CA SER A 52 -14.33 -11.17 -11.58
C SER A 52 -15.11 -12.47 -11.62
N CYS A 53 -14.45 -13.61 -11.68
CA CYS A 53 -15.07 -14.94 -11.66
C CYS A 53 -15.64 -15.31 -10.28
N VAL A 54 -15.07 -14.78 -9.20
CA VAL A 54 -15.59 -14.97 -7.84
C VAL A 54 -16.92 -14.24 -7.70
N GLU A 55 -16.99 -13.00 -8.16
CA GLU A 55 -18.21 -12.20 -8.18
C GLU A 55 -19.31 -12.87 -9.00
N ALA A 56 -18.99 -13.39 -10.19
CA ALA A 56 -19.94 -14.11 -11.03
C ALA A 56 -20.43 -15.43 -10.40
N CYS A 57 -19.66 -16.01 -9.48
CA CYS A 57 -19.97 -17.27 -8.82
C CYS A 57 -20.57 -17.11 -7.41
N LYS A 58 -20.92 -15.89 -6.96
CA LYS A 58 -21.46 -15.61 -5.62
C LYS A 58 -22.63 -16.53 -5.22
N LYS A 59 -23.50 -16.87 -6.17
CA LYS A 59 -24.66 -17.71 -5.90
C LYS A 59 -24.30 -19.14 -5.46
N TYR A 60 -23.19 -19.68 -5.95
CA TYR A 60 -22.78 -21.06 -5.71
C TYR A 60 -21.53 -21.17 -4.84
N ASN A 61 -20.81 -20.06 -4.67
CA ASN A 61 -19.54 -20.01 -3.93
C ASN A 61 -18.56 -21.12 -4.32
N ALA A 62 -18.54 -21.49 -5.61
CA ALA A 62 -17.68 -22.54 -6.13
C ALA A 62 -16.29 -22.03 -6.51
N ILE A 63 -16.09 -20.72 -6.62
CA ILE A 63 -14.78 -20.11 -6.86
C ILE A 63 -14.44 -19.23 -5.65
N ILE A 64 -13.30 -19.53 -5.03
CA ILE A 64 -12.77 -18.75 -3.92
C ILE A 64 -11.41 -18.20 -4.34
N LEU A 65 -11.18 -16.93 -4.14
CA LEU A 65 -9.87 -16.31 -4.19
C LEU A 65 -9.28 -16.40 -2.77
N GLN A 66 -8.43 -17.37 -2.56
CA GLN A 66 -7.58 -17.36 -1.36
C GLN A 66 -6.46 -16.34 -1.62
N LYS A 67 -6.60 -15.17 -1.02
CA LYS A 67 -5.43 -14.35 -0.77
C LYS A 67 -4.69 -15.09 0.33
N GLU A 68 -3.56 -15.70 0.00
CA GLU A 68 -2.59 -16.00 1.06
C GLU A 68 -2.35 -14.67 1.76
N GLN A 69 -2.77 -14.58 2.99
CA GLN A 69 -2.16 -13.62 3.89
C GLN A 69 -0.75 -14.17 4.08
N VAL A 70 0.13 -13.85 3.12
CA VAL A 70 1.56 -13.93 3.34
C VAL A 70 1.74 -13.28 4.69
N GLY A 71 2.41 -13.96 5.60
CA GLY A 71 2.50 -13.55 7.00
C GLY A 71 3.13 -12.16 7.15
N VAL A 72 2.37 -11.15 6.76
CA VAL A 72 2.71 -9.72 6.83
C VAL A 72 3.08 -9.34 8.26
N ALA A 73 2.55 -10.05 9.24
CA ALA A 73 2.80 -9.80 10.65
C ALA A 73 4.23 -10.13 11.10
N GLU A 74 4.93 -11.09 10.48
CA GLU A 74 6.29 -11.44 10.88
C GLU A 74 7.36 -10.58 10.19
N GLU A 75 7.15 -10.26 8.93
CA GLU A 75 8.10 -9.47 8.12
C GLU A 75 8.19 -8.01 8.58
N PHE A 76 7.13 -7.46 9.19
CA PHE A 76 7.06 -6.05 9.62
C PHE A 76 7.10 -5.84 11.15
N LYS A 77 7.47 -6.86 11.93
CA LYS A 77 7.62 -6.73 13.41
C LYS A 77 8.61 -5.65 13.83
N ASP A 78 9.64 -5.42 13.03
CA ASP A 78 10.68 -4.44 13.30
C ASP A 78 10.31 -3.01 12.87
N TYR A 79 9.19 -2.86 12.15
CA TYR A 79 8.75 -1.57 11.67
C TYR A 79 8.10 -0.76 12.80
N LYS A 80 8.52 0.49 12.96
CA LYS A 80 8.12 1.36 14.08
C LYS A 80 7.79 2.74 13.58
N ASN A 81 6.98 3.45 14.37
CA ASN A 81 6.70 4.86 14.22
C ASN A 81 5.98 5.24 12.91
N ILE A 82 5.42 6.41 12.92
CA ILE A 82 4.80 7.03 11.75
C ILE A 82 5.69 8.20 11.34
N TRP A 83 6.01 8.25 10.07
CA TRP A 83 6.82 9.31 9.49
C TRP A 83 5.97 10.28 8.70
N VAL A 84 6.34 11.56 8.81
CA VAL A 84 5.84 12.65 7.97
C VAL A 84 7.03 13.19 7.19
N TYR A 85 6.97 13.15 5.87
CA TYR A 85 7.94 13.86 5.04
C TYR A 85 7.69 15.36 5.15
N ALA A 86 8.64 16.09 5.68
CA ALA A 86 8.58 17.53 5.83
C ALA A 86 8.94 18.21 4.51
N GLU A 87 7.95 18.34 3.61
CA GLU A 87 8.13 19.08 2.38
C GLU A 87 8.53 20.53 2.68
N GLN A 88 9.58 21.00 2.04
CA GLN A 88 10.07 22.36 2.19
C GLN A 88 10.54 22.94 0.85
N ARG A 89 10.55 24.25 0.74
CA ARG A 89 11.17 25.01 -0.34
C ARG A 89 12.00 26.13 0.21
N ARG A 90 13.30 26.12 -0.10
CA ARG A 90 14.25 27.18 0.33
C ARG A 90 14.20 27.46 1.84
N GLY A 91 14.04 26.40 2.63
CA GLY A 91 13.97 26.49 4.07
C GLY A 91 12.59 26.85 4.64
N GLU A 92 11.55 26.97 3.81
CA GLU A 92 10.18 27.17 4.29
C GLU A 92 9.40 25.85 4.23
N ILE A 93 8.89 25.41 5.37
CA ILE A 93 8.12 24.18 5.50
C ILE A 93 6.72 24.42 4.94
N ALA A 94 6.26 23.52 4.08
CA ALA A 94 4.93 23.63 3.49
C ALA A 94 3.83 23.43 4.56
N PRO A 95 2.76 24.24 4.57
CA PRO A 95 1.69 24.15 5.59
C PRO A 95 1.07 22.78 5.74
N VAL A 96 0.94 22.01 4.65
CA VAL A 96 0.42 20.63 4.66
C VAL A 96 1.20 19.71 5.60
N VAL A 97 2.47 19.98 5.87
CA VAL A 97 3.29 19.17 6.78
C VAL A 97 2.72 19.21 8.20
N PHE A 98 2.28 20.36 8.66
CA PHE A 98 1.72 20.52 9.99
C PHE A 98 0.37 19.82 10.15
N GLU A 99 -0.44 19.82 9.09
CA GLU A 99 -1.68 19.02 9.04
C GLU A 99 -1.39 17.53 9.10
N LEU A 100 -0.38 17.06 8.35
CA LEU A 100 0.06 15.67 8.38
C LEU A 100 0.61 15.26 9.74
N ILE A 101 1.37 16.12 10.43
CA ILE A 101 1.84 15.85 11.81
C ILE A 101 0.65 15.69 12.74
N GLY A 102 -0.37 16.55 12.64
CA GLY A 102 -1.61 16.41 13.40
C GLY A 102 -2.28 15.07 13.16
N LYS A 103 -2.44 14.67 11.90
CA LYS A 103 -3.03 13.37 11.54
C LYS A 103 -2.17 12.19 11.97
N ALA A 104 -0.86 12.30 11.85
CA ALA A 104 0.07 11.28 12.30
C ALA A 104 -0.04 11.05 13.81
N LYS A 105 -0.29 12.09 14.61
CA LYS A 105 -0.53 11.95 16.07
C LYS A 105 -1.79 11.14 16.38
N ASP A 106 -2.88 11.39 15.66
CA ASP A 106 -4.12 10.61 15.83
C ASP A 106 -3.87 9.11 15.57
N LEU A 107 -3.16 8.80 14.49
CA LEU A 107 -2.81 7.43 14.14
C LEU A 107 -1.81 6.82 15.13
N ALA A 108 -0.83 7.61 15.60
CA ALA A 108 0.21 7.17 16.53
C ALA A 108 -0.37 6.74 17.89
N VAL A 109 -1.41 7.42 18.37
CA VAL A 109 -2.14 7.02 19.59
C VAL A 109 -2.71 5.62 19.44
N LYS A 110 -3.34 5.30 18.31
CA LYS A 110 -3.91 3.97 18.04
C LYS A 110 -2.83 2.88 17.91
N LEU A 111 -1.68 3.21 17.32
CA LEU A 111 -0.57 2.27 17.10
C LEU A 111 0.41 2.21 18.28
N ASN A 112 0.22 3.04 19.31
CA ASN A 112 1.14 3.19 20.45
C ASN A 112 2.59 3.35 19.99
N CYS A 113 2.83 4.35 19.13
CA CYS A 113 4.13 4.63 18.54
C CYS A 113 4.41 6.14 18.48
N LYS A 114 5.61 6.52 18.04
CA LYS A 114 6.03 7.92 17.92
C LYS A 114 5.72 8.49 16.55
N VAL A 115 5.56 9.81 16.48
CA VAL A 115 5.54 10.58 15.24
C VAL A 115 6.94 11.12 14.96
N CYS A 116 7.45 10.83 13.78
CA CYS A 116 8.73 11.32 13.35
C CYS A 116 8.57 12.17 12.08
N SER A 117 9.33 13.25 11.96
CA SER A 117 9.43 13.99 10.71
C SER A 117 10.76 13.74 10.02
N VAL A 118 10.76 13.73 8.69
CA VAL A 118 11.97 13.64 7.86
C VAL A 118 12.14 14.95 7.10
N LEU A 119 13.19 15.66 7.40
CA LEU A 119 13.51 16.96 6.83
C LEU A 119 14.78 16.84 5.99
N LEU A 120 14.64 17.05 4.68
CA LEU A 120 15.73 17.00 3.71
C LEU A 120 16.00 18.40 3.15
N GLY A 121 17.25 18.79 3.04
CA GLY A 121 17.61 20.08 2.49
C GLY A 121 19.05 20.46 2.69
N TYR A 122 19.36 21.73 2.50
CA TYR A 122 20.66 22.32 2.78
C TYR A 122 20.50 23.54 3.68
N LYS A 123 21.36 23.66 4.71
CA LYS A 123 21.28 24.70 5.77
C LYS A 123 19.89 24.76 6.43
N ILE A 124 19.35 23.58 6.77
CA ILE A 124 17.94 23.42 7.18
C ILE A 124 17.78 22.95 8.64
N LYS A 125 18.87 22.71 9.36
CA LYS A 125 18.85 22.14 10.73
C LYS A 125 18.02 22.93 11.72
N ASP A 126 18.01 24.25 11.60
CA ASP A 126 17.23 25.15 12.45
C ASP A 126 15.72 24.92 12.36
N LYS A 127 15.24 24.42 11.22
CA LYS A 127 13.82 24.10 10.98
C LYS A 127 13.34 22.84 11.73
N ALA A 128 14.25 22.02 12.21
CA ALA A 128 13.87 20.83 12.98
C ALA A 128 13.08 21.19 14.25
N GLN A 129 13.46 22.30 14.91
CA GLN A 129 12.77 22.75 16.13
C GLN A 129 11.32 23.16 15.87
N GLU A 130 11.01 23.68 14.69
CA GLU A 130 9.67 24.01 14.27
C GLU A 130 8.80 22.74 14.18
N LEU A 131 9.30 21.66 13.56
CA LEU A 131 8.59 20.37 13.46
C LEU A 131 8.35 19.73 14.84
N ILE A 132 9.31 19.82 15.75
CA ILE A 132 9.13 19.37 17.14
C ILE A 132 8.02 20.17 17.82
N HIS A 133 8.01 21.48 17.63
CA HIS A 133 7.00 22.35 18.24
C HIS A 133 5.57 22.00 17.77
N TYR A 134 5.42 21.60 16.50
CA TYR A 134 4.14 21.15 15.96
C TYR A 134 3.76 19.71 16.35
N GLY A 135 4.65 18.97 16.99
CA GLY A 135 4.31 17.71 17.64
C GLY A 135 5.01 16.47 17.10
N SER A 136 6.09 16.62 16.35
CA SER A 136 6.98 15.49 16.06
C SER A 136 7.79 15.12 17.30
N ASP A 137 7.86 13.84 17.64
CA ASP A 137 8.69 13.34 18.74
C ASP A 137 10.17 13.27 18.35
N ILE A 138 10.43 13.02 17.07
CA ILE A 138 11.78 12.88 16.50
C ILE A 138 11.80 13.58 15.14
N VAL A 139 12.90 14.24 14.82
CA VAL A 139 13.14 14.79 13.49
C VAL A 139 14.43 14.23 12.93
N TYR A 140 14.34 13.49 11.84
CA TYR A 140 15.50 13.07 11.04
C TYR A 140 15.85 14.19 10.07
N VAL A 141 17.04 14.72 10.19
CA VAL A 141 17.52 15.83 9.35
C VAL A 141 18.66 15.35 8.47
N VAL A 142 18.52 15.47 7.17
CA VAL A 142 19.62 15.34 6.24
C VAL A 142 19.91 16.69 5.63
N ASP A 143 21.06 17.26 6.02
CA ASP A 143 21.51 18.60 5.63
C ASP A 143 22.76 18.46 4.76
N ASP A 144 22.57 18.50 3.44
CA ASP A 144 23.63 18.28 2.47
C ASP A 144 23.48 19.24 1.27
N PRO A 145 24.59 19.82 0.75
CA PRO A 145 24.56 20.72 -0.42
C PRO A 145 23.85 20.16 -1.65
N VAL A 146 23.85 18.83 -1.86
CA VAL A 146 23.14 18.16 -2.99
C VAL A 146 21.64 18.34 -2.87
N LEU A 147 21.13 18.64 -1.66
CA LEU A 147 19.71 18.83 -1.38
C LEU A 147 19.31 20.32 -1.30
N GLU A 148 20.13 21.24 -1.80
CA GLU A 148 19.85 22.69 -1.79
C GLU A 148 18.58 23.02 -2.59
N GLU A 149 18.46 22.46 -3.80
CA GLU A 149 17.26 22.55 -4.63
C GLU A 149 16.58 21.19 -4.70
N PHE A 150 15.24 21.20 -4.71
CA PHE A 150 14.50 19.95 -4.84
C PHE A 150 14.73 19.31 -6.22
N LEU A 151 15.33 18.14 -6.19
CA LEU A 151 15.47 17.25 -7.34
C LEU A 151 14.94 15.87 -6.95
N ASP A 152 14.06 15.31 -7.79
CA ASP A 152 13.37 14.04 -7.50
C ASP A 152 14.35 12.90 -7.18
N GLU A 153 15.47 12.80 -7.91
CA GLU A 153 16.39 11.68 -7.79
C GLU A 153 17.15 11.67 -6.46
N PRO A 154 17.95 12.71 -6.09
CA PRO A 154 18.69 12.69 -4.83
C PRO A 154 17.77 12.64 -3.61
N TYR A 155 16.66 13.35 -3.64
CA TYR A 155 15.69 13.32 -2.54
C TYR A 155 15.07 11.93 -2.36
N SER A 156 14.70 11.26 -3.47
CA SER A 156 14.11 9.92 -3.39
C SER A 156 15.11 8.85 -2.98
N GLU A 157 16.39 8.98 -3.35
CA GLU A 157 17.45 8.08 -2.87
C GLU A 157 17.62 8.19 -1.37
N VAL A 158 17.73 9.42 -0.86
CA VAL A 158 17.93 9.67 0.58
C VAL A 158 16.74 9.17 1.39
N LEU A 159 15.51 9.49 0.97
CA LEU A 159 14.32 9.04 1.71
C LEU A 159 14.16 7.52 1.64
N ALA A 160 14.39 6.90 0.48
CA ALA A 160 14.31 5.45 0.33
C ALA A 160 15.36 4.73 1.17
N TRP A 161 16.58 5.29 1.27
CA TRP A 161 17.62 4.76 2.13
C TRP A 161 17.21 4.85 3.62
N LEU A 162 16.76 6.03 4.09
CA LEU A 162 16.29 6.21 5.46
C LEU A 162 15.16 5.25 5.82
N ILE A 163 14.18 5.05 4.92
CA ILE A 163 13.06 4.13 5.15
C ILE A 163 13.55 2.68 5.31
N LYS A 164 14.54 2.26 4.54
CA LYS A 164 15.11 0.90 4.65
C LYS A 164 15.86 0.69 5.95
N GLU A 165 16.60 1.70 6.42
CA GLU A 165 17.36 1.63 7.67
C GLU A 165 16.45 1.67 8.90
N GLU A 166 15.56 2.63 8.96
CA GLU A 166 14.76 2.94 10.15
C GLU A 166 13.41 2.21 10.23
N LYS A 167 12.96 1.67 9.10
CA LYS A 167 11.74 0.84 8.97
C LYS A 167 10.49 1.48 9.60
N PRO A 168 10.03 2.63 9.09
CA PRO A 168 8.77 3.21 9.55
C PRO A 168 7.57 2.35 9.14
N LYS A 169 6.55 2.25 10.02
CA LYS A 169 5.29 1.55 9.71
C LYS A 169 4.48 2.25 8.63
N ILE A 170 4.45 3.58 8.69
CA ILE A 170 3.68 4.43 7.80
C ILE A 170 4.54 5.62 7.44
N VAL A 171 4.52 6.03 6.17
CA VAL A 171 5.13 7.29 5.71
C VAL A 171 4.03 8.14 5.07
N LEU A 172 3.82 9.33 5.61
CA LEU A 172 2.86 10.30 5.11
C LEU A 172 3.58 11.38 4.30
N LEU A 173 3.06 11.68 3.12
CA LEU A 173 3.53 12.75 2.26
C LEU A 173 2.35 13.63 1.85
N GLY A 174 2.59 14.92 1.67
CA GLY A 174 1.56 15.85 1.20
C GLY A 174 1.12 15.55 -0.23
N SER A 175 -0.17 15.68 -0.53
CA SER A 175 -0.71 15.54 -1.89
C SER A 175 -0.48 16.80 -2.74
N THR A 176 0.72 17.39 -2.64
CA THR A 176 1.20 18.49 -3.46
C THR A 176 1.69 17.98 -4.81
N ASN A 177 2.03 18.87 -5.74
CA ASN A 177 2.64 18.48 -7.01
C ASN A 177 3.99 17.76 -6.79
N ILE A 178 4.79 18.26 -5.84
CA ILE A 178 6.07 17.63 -5.46
C ILE A 178 5.80 16.28 -4.80
N GLY A 179 4.94 16.25 -3.78
CA GLY A 179 4.67 15.04 -3.01
C GLY A 179 4.14 13.90 -3.85
N ARG A 180 3.26 14.14 -4.83
CA ARG A 180 2.73 13.11 -5.75
C ARG A 180 3.82 12.48 -6.61
N SER A 181 4.66 13.30 -7.24
CA SER A 181 5.79 12.83 -8.04
C SER A 181 6.79 12.06 -7.18
N PHE A 182 7.16 12.64 -6.07
CA PHE A 182 8.16 12.14 -5.14
C PHE A 182 7.73 10.82 -4.47
N ALA A 183 6.49 10.75 -3.96
CA ALA A 183 5.97 9.57 -3.29
C ALA A 183 5.98 8.32 -4.19
N SER A 184 5.56 8.48 -5.45
CA SER A 184 5.55 7.38 -6.42
C SER A 184 6.95 6.84 -6.68
N ARG A 185 7.95 7.71 -6.78
CA ARG A 185 9.34 7.34 -6.99
C ARG A 185 9.94 6.62 -5.78
N VAL A 186 9.68 7.12 -4.58
CA VAL A 186 10.11 6.48 -3.32
C VAL A 186 9.47 5.10 -3.18
N ALA A 187 8.16 4.98 -3.38
CA ALA A 187 7.44 3.71 -3.29
C ALA A 187 8.02 2.66 -4.26
N ALA A 188 8.35 3.06 -5.50
CA ALA A 188 9.00 2.17 -6.46
C ALA A 188 10.39 1.71 -5.99
N LYS A 189 11.22 2.62 -5.43
CA LYS A 189 12.57 2.29 -4.93
C LYS A 189 12.56 1.33 -3.73
N ILE A 190 11.57 1.43 -2.86
CA ILE A 190 11.44 0.53 -1.71
C ILE A 190 10.52 -0.67 -1.99
N ARG A 191 9.94 -0.76 -3.19
CA ARG A 191 9.04 -1.83 -3.64
C ARG A 191 7.82 -2.00 -2.73
N THR A 192 7.18 -0.89 -2.38
CA THR A 192 5.96 -0.88 -1.57
C THR A 192 4.76 -0.32 -2.32
N GLY A 193 3.57 -0.56 -1.76
CA GLY A 193 2.35 0.08 -2.25
C GLY A 193 2.29 1.56 -1.90
N LEU A 194 1.54 2.33 -2.70
CA LEU A 194 1.23 3.73 -2.46
C LEU A 194 -0.28 3.93 -2.59
N THR A 195 -0.89 4.54 -1.58
CA THR A 195 -2.26 5.04 -1.68
C THR A 195 -2.21 6.54 -1.90
N ALA A 196 -2.69 7.00 -3.05
CA ALA A 196 -2.67 8.41 -3.43
C ALA A 196 -4.01 9.09 -3.13
N ASP A 197 -3.95 10.40 -2.95
CA ASP A 197 -5.13 11.29 -2.81
C ASP A 197 -6.13 10.81 -1.73
N CYS A 198 -5.62 10.37 -0.58
CA CYS A 198 -6.44 9.94 0.54
C CYS A 198 -7.23 11.12 1.11
N THR A 199 -8.54 10.93 1.27
CA THR A 199 -9.43 11.90 1.93
C THR A 199 -9.68 11.57 3.41
N GLY A 200 -9.29 10.38 3.84
CA GLY A 200 -9.35 9.91 5.21
C GLY A 200 -8.30 8.84 5.47
N LEU A 201 -7.74 8.86 6.66
CA LEU A 201 -6.76 7.86 7.13
C LEU A 201 -7.22 7.38 8.50
N ASP A 202 -7.32 6.07 8.67
CA ASP A 202 -7.63 5.44 9.95
C ASP A 202 -6.93 4.09 10.10
N ILE A 203 -6.94 3.55 11.34
CA ILE A 203 -6.39 2.26 11.70
C ILE A 203 -7.54 1.45 12.31
N ASP A 204 -7.83 0.30 11.72
CA ASP A 204 -8.82 -0.67 12.19
C ASP A 204 -8.25 -1.56 13.31
#